data_239cf001ce993f48e6962adc8a1b8eca
#
_entry.id   239cf001ce993f48e6962adc8a1b8eca
#
_cell.length_a   1.000
_cell.length_b   1.000
_cell.length_c   1.000
_cell.angle_alpha   90.00
_cell.angle_beta   90.00
_cell.angle_gamma   90.00
#
_symmetry.space_group_name_H-M   'P 1'
#
loop_
_entity.id
_entity.type
_entity.pdbx_description
1 polymer ?
#
loop_
_entity_poly.entity_id
_entity_poly.type
_entity_poly.pdbx_seq_one_letter_code
_entity_poly.pdbx_strand_id
1 'polypeptide(L)' 'MHWVTADGERILSVHSAANRLGVAGRTVRLWARTGRLRGFKEGPKIWRFRETDVEAARARLASARRDAAGAGGSSDDDP' A
#
# COMPACT_ATOMS: atom_id res chain seq x y z
N MET A 1 -4.30 15.48 3.04
CA MET A 1 -5.74 15.57 2.98
C MET A 1 -6.33 14.52 2.06
N HIS A 2 -7.48 14.02 2.39
CA HIS A 2 -8.13 12.99 1.60
C HIS A 2 -9.34 13.54 0.88
N TRP A 3 -9.69 12.93 -0.22
CA TRP A 3 -10.97 13.18 -0.86
C TRP A 3 -11.62 11.86 -1.19
N VAL A 4 -12.91 11.90 -1.47
CA VAL A 4 -13.67 10.70 -1.74
C VAL A 4 -14.21 10.72 -3.16
N THR A 5 -14.43 9.54 -3.70
CA THR A 5 -15.04 9.40 -5.01
C THR A 5 -16.54 9.57 -4.90
N ALA A 6 -17.22 9.54 -6.04
CA ALA A 6 -18.67 9.71 -6.09
C ALA A 6 -19.41 8.63 -5.29
N ASP A 7 -18.82 7.45 -5.15
CA ASP A 7 -19.43 6.37 -4.39
C ASP A 7 -19.00 6.35 -2.93
N GLY A 8 -18.31 7.40 -2.47
CA GLY A 8 -17.91 7.52 -1.08
C GLY A 8 -16.58 6.88 -0.75
N GLU A 9 -15.88 6.35 -1.73
CA GLU A 9 -14.58 5.73 -1.49
C GLU A 9 -13.53 6.80 -1.22
N ARG A 10 -12.77 6.62 -0.14
CA ARG A 10 -11.70 7.56 0.20
C ARG A 10 -10.46 7.29 -0.67
N ILE A 11 -9.87 8.36 -1.17
CA ILE A 11 -8.70 8.29 -2.02
C ILE A 11 -7.49 8.79 -1.24
N LEU A 12 -6.42 8.01 -1.25
CA LEU A 12 -5.21 8.31 -0.50
C LEU A 12 -4.07 8.66 -1.44
N SER A 13 -3.20 9.56 -0.98
CA SER A 13 -1.96 9.87 -1.67
C SER A 13 -0.92 8.81 -1.36
N VAL A 14 0.23 8.87 -2.07
CA VAL A 14 1.37 8.00 -1.76
C VAL A 14 1.77 8.14 -0.30
N HIS A 15 1.85 9.37 0.18
CA HIS A 15 2.25 9.62 1.56
C HIS A 15 1.30 8.97 2.56
N SER A 16 0.01 9.15 2.36
CA SER A 16 -0.99 8.56 3.25
C SER A 16 -0.97 7.05 3.18
N ALA A 17 -0.84 6.50 1.98
CA ALA A 17 -0.76 5.05 1.81
C ALA A 17 0.48 4.50 2.50
N ALA A 18 1.61 5.18 2.36
CA ALA A 18 2.86 4.75 3.01
C ALA A 18 2.70 4.73 4.52
N ASN A 19 2.07 5.75 5.08
CA ASN A 19 1.83 5.78 6.51
C ASN A 19 0.96 4.62 6.98
N ARG A 20 -0.07 4.32 6.22
CA ARG A 20 -0.97 3.23 6.59
C ARG A 20 -0.31 1.87 6.48
N LEU A 21 0.56 1.71 5.50
CA LEU A 21 1.24 0.44 5.27
C LEU A 21 2.50 0.31 6.11
N GLY A 22 2.99 1.40 6.67
CA GLY A 22 4.21 1.38 7.47
C GLY A 22 5.46 1.19 6.64
N VAL A 23 5.47 1.71 5.43
CA VAL A 23 6.61 1.60 4.53
C VAL A 23 6.95 2.97 3.97
N ALA A 24 8.08 3.05 3.28
CA ALA A 24 8.50 4.30 2.66
C ALA A 24 7.64 4.61 1.43
N GLY A 25 7.52 5.89 1.10
CA GLY A 25 6.75 6.29 -0.07
C GLY A 25 7.28 5.69 -1.36
N ARG A 26 8.59 5.58 -1.50
CA ARG A 26 9.18 4.97 -2.70
C ARG A 26 8.78 3.50 -2.83
N THR A 27 8.61 2.82 -1.71
CA THR A 27 8.16 1.45 -1.72
C THR A 27 6.73 1.35 -2.23
N VAL A 28 5.88 2.28 -1.81
CA VAL A 28 4.51 2.34 -2.30
C VAL A 28 4.49 2.55 -3.81
N ARG A 29 5.33 3.46 -4.31
CA ARG A 29 5.41 3.70 -5.75
C ARG A 29 5.89 2.47 -6.50
N LEU A 30 6.88 1.80 -5.95
CA LEU A 30 7.38 0.57 -6.57
C LEU A 30 6.29 -0.49 -6.63
N TRP A 31 5.58 -0.67 -5.54
CA TRP A 31 4.50 -1.66 -5.50
C TRP A 31 3.38 -1.31 -6.47
N ALA A 32 3.07 -0.02 -6.59
CA ALA A 32 2.05 0.41 -7.54
C ALA A 32 2.49 0.13 -8.97
N ARG A 33 3.75 0.42 -9.27
CA ARG A 33 4.29 0.23 -10.61
C ARG A 33 4.38 -1.24 -10.99
N THR A 34 4.68 -2.10 -10.03
CA THR A 34 4.85 -3.53 -10.28
C THR A 34 3.56 -4.32 -10.12
N GLY A 35 2.47 -3.68 -9.72
CA GLY A 35 1.20 -4.34 -9.58
C GLY A 35 0.94 -4.98 -8.23
N ARG A 36 1.86 -4.83 -7.29
CA ARG A 36 1.67 -5.38 -5.95
C ARG A 36 0.63 -4.64 -5.15
N LEU A 37 0.48 -3.35 -5.43
CA LEU A 37 -0.52 -2.53 -4.77
C LEU A 37 -1.35 -1.88 -5.85
N ARG A 38 -2.65 -2.09 -5.80
CA ARG A 38 -3.54 -1.51 -6.78
C ARG A 38 -3.63 -0.01 -6.56
N GLY A 39 -3.39 0.74 -7.61
CA GLY A 39 -3.49 2.18 -7.58
C GLY A 39 -3.75 2.70 -8.99
N PHE A 40 -3.93 3.99 -9.10
CA PHE A 40 -4.12 4.60 -10.41
C PHE A 40 -3.35 5.92 -10.46
N LYS A 41 -3.01 6.33 -11.65
CA LYS A 41 -2.31 7.59 -11.86
C LYS A 41 -3.29 8.68 -12.18
N GLU A 42 -3.19 9.76 -11.44
CA GLU A 42 -4.03 10.93 -11.67
C GLU A 42 -3.32 11.93 -12.58
N GLY A 43 -2.02 11.75 -12.76
CA GLY A 43 -1.21 12.60 -13.62
C GLY A 43 0.08 11.89 -13.94
N PRO A 44 1.03 12.55 -14.60
CA PRO A 44 2.25 11.88 -15.05
C PRO A 44 3.05 11.24 -13.93
N LYS A 45 3.01 11.83 -12.74
CA LYS A 45 3.81 11.34 -11.62
C LYS A 45 3.00 11.21 -10.34
N ILE A 46 1.69 11.27 -10.41
CA ILE A 46 0.84 11.32 -9.23
C ILE A 46 0.07 10.04 -9.11
N TRP A 47 0.42 9.24 -8.10
CA TRP A 47 -0.29 8.03 -7.78
C TRP A 47 -1.37 8.29 -6.75
N ARG A 48 -2.49 7.62 -6.92
CA ARG A 48 -3.60 7.65 -5.96
C ARG A 48 -4.03 6.23 -5.66
N PHE A 49 -4.55 6.03 -4.47
CA PHE A 49 -4.93 4.70 -4.01
C PHE A 49 -6.27 4.76 -3.34
N ARG A 50 -7.08 3.76 -3.54
CA ARG A 50 -8.34 3.63 -2.81
C ARG A 50 -8.03 3.11 -1.41
N GLU A 51 -8.74 3.64 -0.44
CA GLU A 51 -8.53 3.23 0.95
C GLU A 51 -8.72 1.72 1.11
N THR A 52 -9.72 1.15 0.45
CA THR A 52 -9.97 -0.29 0.53
C THR A 52 -8.80 -1.09 0.00
N ASP A 53 -8.17 -0.64 -1.08
CA ASP A 53 -7.01 -1.32 -1.64
C ASP A 53 -5.82 -1.26 -0.68
N VAL A 54 -5.63 -0.12 -0.04
CA VAL A 54 -4.54 0.05 0.92
C VAL A 54 -4.77 -0.83 2.14
N GLU A 55 -5.99 -0.88 2.63
CA GLU A 55 -6.31 -1.70 3.79
C GLU A 55 -6.16 -3.18 3.47
N ALA A 56 -6.53 -3.59 2.28
CA ALA A 56 -6.33 -4.97 1.85
C ALA A 56 -4.85 -5.32 1.80
N ALA A 57 -4.03 -4.42 1.27
CA ALA A 57 -2.58 -4.62 1.23
C ALA A 57 -1.99 -4.66 2.63
N ARG A 58 -2.48 -3.81 3.52
CA ARG A 58 -2.04 -3.79 4.89
C ARG A 58 -2.32 -5.13 5.59
N ALA A 59 -3.50 -5.67 5.34
CA ALA A 59 -3.88 -6.96 5.91
C ALA A 59 -2.98 -8.07 5.39
N ARG A 60 -2.65 -8.04 4.10
CA ARG A 60 -1.75 -9.05 3.52
C ARG A 60 -0.35 -8.96 4.12
N LEU A 61 0.13 -7.74 4.33
CA LEU A 61 1.45 -7.56 4.94
C LEU A 61 1.48 -8.07 6.37
N ALA A 62 0.44 -7.79 7.13
CA ALA A 62 0.36 -8.26 8.51
C ALA A 62 0.32 -9.79 8.54
N SER A 63 -0.42 -10.40 7.64
CA SER A 63 -0.52 -11.84 7.54
C SER A 63 0.82 -12.45 7.14
N ALA A 64 1.50 -11.85 6.18
CA ALA A 64 2.80 -12.32 5.73
C ALA A 64 3.84 -12.26 6.84
N ARG A 65 3.82 -11.18 7.62
CA ARG A 65 4.73 -11.06 8.75
C ARG A 65 4.47 -12.12 9.81
N ARG A 66 3.20 -12.40 10.04
CA ARG A 66 2.80 -13.41 11.01
C ARG A 66 3.27 -14.79 10.55
N ASP A 67 3.08 -15.08 9.28
CA ASP A 67 3.52 -16.36 8.72
C ASP A 67 5.03 -16.49 8.78
N ALA A 68 5.76 -15.43 8.45
CA ALA A 68 7.21 -15.45 8.50
C ALA A 68 7.71 -15.69 9.92
N ALA A 69 7.10 -15.02 10.88
CA ALA A 69 7.48 -15.21 12.28
C ALA A 69 7.20 -16.63 12.74
N GLY A 70 6.05 -17.15 12.33
CA GLY A 70 5.69 -18.51 12.67
C GLY A 70 6.56 -19.54 11.99
N ALA A 71 7.05 -19.20 10.82
CA ALA A 71 7.92 -20.11 10.07
C ALA A 71 9.35 -20.06 10.57
N GLY A 72 9.63 -19.25 11.55
CA GLY A 72 10.97 -19.16 12.07
C GLY A 72 11.85 -18.30 11.24
N GLY A 73 11.39 -17.53 10.60
CA GLY A 73 12.13 -16.87 10.02
C GLY A 73 12.84 -16.02 9.42
N SER A 74 13.13 -15.60 8.99
CA SER A 74 13.77 -15.07 8.43
C SER A 74 13.78 -13.99 7.93
N SER A 75 13.91 -13.31 7.67
CA SER A 75 13.93 -12.53 7.24
C SER A 75 13.79 -11.77 6.59
N ASP A 76 13.99 -11.13 6.26
CA ASP A 76 14.03 -10.44 5.76
C ASP A 76 13.84 -9.88 5.10
N ASP A 77 13.85 -9.39 4.56
CA ASP A 77 13.79 -8.97 3.90
C ASP A 77 13.49 -8.21 3.30
N ASP A 78 13.49 -7.70 2.99
CA ASP A 78 13.20 -7.08 2.41
C ASP A 78 13.06 -6.68 1.72
N PRO A 79 12.95 -6.30 1.13
CA PRO A 79 12.77 -5.75 0.36
C PRO A 79 12.83 -4.98 0.07
#